data_5c97b633c0b8023da75423457a98c98e
#
_entry.id   5c97b633c0b8023da75423457a98c98e
#
_cell.length_a   1.000
_cell.length_b   1.000
_cell.length_c   1.000
_cell.angle_alpha   90.00
_cell.angle_beta   90.00
_cell.angle_gamma   90.00
#
_symmetry.space_group_name_H-M   'P 1'
#
loop_
_entity.id
_entity.type
_entity.pdbx_description
1 polymer ?
#
loop_
_entity_poly.entity_id
_entity_poly.type
_entity_poly.pdbx_seq_one_letter_code
_entity_poly.pdbx_strand_id
1 'polypeptide(L)'
;VIMYILFTRLANSNKSSMDFGKSKARLSNDNDKKSFKDVAGLKEEKEEVEELIDFLKNPKKFEKMGARIPKGVLLVGPPGTGKTLLAKAIAGEANVPFFFISGSDFVELFVGVGASRVRDMFKEAKRNAPCLIFIDEIDAVGRQRGTGLGGGHDEREQTLNQLLTEMDGFGENEGIIIIAATNRPDVLDPALLRPGRFDRQVTVSLPLSLIHISE
;
A
#
# COMPACT_ATOMS: atom_id res chain seq x y z
N VAL A 1 16.07 -37.42 -29.08
CA VAL A 1 15.70 -36.08 -29.58
C VAL A 1 14.27 -35.74 -29.15
N ILE A 2 13.26 -36.55 -29.39
CA ILE A 2 11.85 -36.31 -29.10
C ILE A 2 11.63 -36.14 -27.57
N MET A 3 12.23 -37.01 -26.76
CA MET A 3 12.12 -36.94 -25.28
C MET A 3 12.77 -35.68 -24.69
N TYR A 4 13.83 -35.17 -25.27
CA TYR A 4 14.49 -33.92 -24.90
C TYR A 4 13.59 -32.70 -25.22
N ILE A 5 12.92 -32.71 -26.37
CA ILE A 5 11.97 -31.66 -26.79
C ILE A 5 10.72 -31.70 -25.88
N LEU A 6 10.23 -32.87 -25.49
CA LEU A 6 9.12 -33.01 -24.56
C LEU A 6 9.50 -32.49 -23.16
N PHE A 7 10.69 -32.81 -22.67
CA PHE A 7 11.20 -32.35 -21.39
C PHE A 7 11.40 -30.85 -21.34
N THR A 8 11.93 -30.24 -22.42
CA THR A 8 12.07 -28.77 -22.50
C THR A 8 10.73 -28.07 -22.62
N ARG A 9 9.71 -28.65 -23.24
CA ARG A 9 8.34 -28.12 -23.25
C ARG A 9 7.66 -28.23 -21.89
N LEU A 10 7.82 -29.35 -21.18
CA LEU A 10 7.32 -29.50 -19.79
C LEU A 10 8.03 -28.53 -18.82
N ALA A 11 9.33 -28.36 -18.94
CA ALA A 11 10.10 -27.42 -18.12
C ALA A 11 9.72 -25.95 -18.38
N ASN A 12 9.37 -25.60 -19.62
CA ASN A 12 8.86 -24.27 -19.96
C ASN A 12 7.40 -24.05 -19.50
N SER A 13 6.59 -25.11 -19.49
CA SER A 13 5.22 -25.05 -18.94
C SER A 13 5.21 -24.76 -17.44
N ASN A 14 6.20 -25.31 -16.68
CA ASN A 14 6.34 -25.01 -15.25
C ASN A 14 6.78 -23.58 -14.93
N LYS A 15 7.44 -22.86 -15.85
CA LYS A 15 7.76 -21.43 -15.67
C LYS A 15 6.52 -20.54 -15.68
N SER A 16 5.51 -20.89 -16.45
CA SER A 16 4.22 -20.17 -16.49
C SER A 16 3.44 -20.27 -15.16
N SER A 17 3.57 -21.39 -14.44
CA SER A 17 2.89 -21.58 -13.16
C SER A 17 3.53 -20.79 -12.00
N MET A 18 4.78 -20.38 -12.11
CA MET A 18 5.47 -19.56 -11.11
C MET A 18 5.14 -18.05 -11.20
N ASP A 19 4.52 -17.61 -12.29
CA ASP A 19 4.17 -16.20 -12.49
C ASP A 19 2.86 -15.77 -11.79
N PHE A 20 2.03 -16.72 -11.35
CA PHE A 20 0.76 -16.40 -10.67
C PHE A 20 0.93 -15.73 -9.31
N GLY A 21 2.06 -15.92 -8.65
CA GLY A 21 2.37 -15.34 -7.34
C GLY A 21 3.09 -14.00 -7.39
N LYS A 22 3.52 -13.53 -8.57
CA LYS A 22 4.23 -12.24 -8.66
C LYS A 22 3.31 -11.08 -8.33
N SER A 23 3.84 -10.12 -7.57
CA SER A 23 3.14 -8.91 -7.21
C SER A 23 2.69 -8.15 -8.46
N LYS A 24 1.40 -7.80 -8.51
CA LYS A 24 0.84 -6.88 -9.53
C LYS A 24 1.10 -5.42 -9.18
N ALA A 25 1.89 -5.14 -8.14
CA ALA A 25 2.23 -3.78 -7.76
C ALA A 25 2.85 -3.07 -8.97
N ARG A 26 2.21 -1.97 -9.37
CA ARG A 26 2.69 -1.16 -10.49
C ARG A 26 3.59 -0.08 -9.94
N LEU A 27 4.85 -0.11 -10.34
CA LEU A 27 5.71 1.06 -10.20
C LEU A 27 5.11 2.17 -11.07
N SER A 28 4.75 3.29 -10.47
CA SER A 28 4.26 4.44 -11.25
C SER A 28 5.40 4.94 -12.14
N ASN A 29 5.15 5.04 -13.44
CA ASN A 29 6.12 5.59 -14.38
C ASN A 29 6.36 7.07 -14.08
N ASP A 30 7.57 7.54 -14.31
CA ASP A 30 7.99 8.95 -14.12
C ASP A 30 7.07 9.98 -14.80
N ASN A 31 6.36 9.58 -15.84
CA ASN A 31 5.44 10.45 -16.59
C ASN A 31 4.13 10.77 -15.85
N ASP A 32 3.83 10.13 -14.71
CA ASP A 32 2.57 10.33 -13.94
C ASP A 32 2.84 10.94 -12.55
N LYS A 33 3.95 11.65 -12.39
CA LYS A 33 4.29 12.35 -11.14
C LYS A 33 3.28 13.46 -10.89
N LYS A 34 2.56 13.36 -9.78
CA LYS A 34 1.65 14.37 -9.27
C LYS A 34 2.32 15.14 -8.14
N SER A 35 1.94 16.39 -7.98
CA SER A 35 2.42 17.27 -6.92
C SER A 35 1.25 17.80 -6.08
N PHE A 36 1.52 18.47 -4.99
CA PHE A 36 0.46 19.13 -4.20
C PHE A 36 -0.29 20.22 -4.96
N LYS A 37 0.28 20.73 -6.07
CA LYS A 37 -0.40 21.67 -6.96
C LYS A 37 -1.56 21.02 -7.72
N ASP A 38 -1.47 19.71 -7.96
CA ASP A 38 -2.52 18.93 -8.64
C ASP A 38 -3.67 18.53 -7.69
N VAL A 39 -3.49 18.74 -6.37
CA VAL A 39 -4.48 18.43 -5.33
C VAL A 39 -5.14 19.72 -4.90
N ALA A 40 -6.39 19.94 -5.30
CA ALA A 40 -7.16 21.11 -4.87
C ALA A 40 -7.61 20.96 -3.40
N GLY A 41 -7.55 22.05 -2.63
CA GLY A 41 -7.95 22.04 -1.22
C GLY A 41 -7.03 21.19 -0.34
N LEU A 42 -7.61 20.52 0.66
CA LEU A 42 -6.95 19.58 1.58
C LEU A 42 -5.73 20.21 2.30
N LYS A 43 -5.86 21.46 2.79
CA LYS A 43 -4.73 22.16 3.42
C LYS A 43 -4.29 21.46 4.70
N GLU A 44 -5.23 21.11 5.56
CA GLU A 44 -4.96 20.44 6.84
C GLU A 44 -4.35 19.06 6.61
N GLU A 45 -4.93 18.28 5.69
CA GLU A 45 -4.42 16.95 5.35
C GLU A 45 -3.01 17.01 4.72
N LYS A 46 -2.71 18.06 3.95
CA LYS A 46 -1.36 18.27 3.40
C LYS A 46 -0.34 18.59 4.50
N GLU A 47 -0.70 19.42 5.46
CA GLU A 47 0.15 19.74 6.61
C GLU A 47 0.41 18.49 7.47
N GLU A 48 -0.61 17.66 7.70
CA GLU A 48 -0.45 16.40 8.44
C GLU A 48 0.52 15.41 7.80
N VAL A 49 0.64 15.43 6.46
CA VAL A 49 1.52 14.50 5.73
C VAL A 49 2.87 15.12 5.36
N GLU A 50 3.12 16.40 5.65
CA GLU A 50 4.37 17.09 5.30
C GLU A 50 5.58 16.43 5.99
N GLU A 51 5.42 15.99 7.24
CA GLU A 51 6.45 15.26 7.98
C GLU A 51 6.88 13.96 7.27
N LEU A 52 5.92 13.27 6.62
CA LEU A 52 6.20 12.05 5.86
C LEU A 52 7.06 12.34 4.62
N ILE A 53 6.79 13.47 3.96
CA ILE A 53 7.56 13.92 2.80
C ILE A 53 8.99 14.23 3.21
N ASP A 54 9.15 14.95 4.31
CA ASP A 54 10.48 15.28 4.83
C ASP A 54 11.28 14.03 5.22
N PHE A 55 10.62 13.05 5.84
CA PHE A 55 11.24 11.77 6.15
C PHE A 55 11.67 11.03 4.88
N LEU A 56 10.79 10.91 3.89
CA LEU A 56 11.10 10.22 2.63
C LEU A 56 12.26 10.90 1.88
N LYS A 57 12.36 12.24 1.95
CA LYS A 57 13.49 12.98 1.37
C LYS A 57 14.81 12.73 2.10
N ASN A 58 14.78 12.60 3.42
CA ASN A 58 15.97 12.53 4.25
C ASN A 58 15.85 11.55 5.43
N PRO A 59 15.68 10.23 5.22
CA PRO A 59 15.47 9.26 6.29
C PRO A 59 16.58 9.28 7.35
N LYS A 60 17.84 9.42 6.92
CA LYS A 60 19.02 9.44 7.80
C LYS A 60 19.05 10.60 8.79
N LYS A 61 18.38 11.73 8.49
CA LYS A 61 18.28 12.87 9.40
C LYS A 61 17.43 12.50 10.61
N PHE A 62 16.31 11.86 10.38
CA PHE A 62 15.37 11.42 11.42
C PHE A 62 15.94 10.30 12.27
N GLU A 63 16.68 9.37 11.66
CA GLU A 63 17.41 8.32 12.37
C GLU A 63 18.40 8.90 13.40
N LYS A 64 19.21 9.88 12.99
CA LYS A 64 20.18 10.54 13.88
C LYS A 64 19.51 11.31 15.03
N MET A 65 18.30 11.78 14.83
CA MET A 65 17.54 12.51 15.84
C MET A 65 16.77 11.58 16.78
N GLY A 66 16.74 10.27 16.52
CA GLY A 66 15.95 9.30 17.28
C GLY A 66 14.43 9.53 17.16
N ALA A 67 14.00 10.24 16.13
CA ALA A 67 12.59 10.50 15.90
C ALA A 67 11.88 9.23 15.40
N ARG A 68 10.72 8.92 15.95
CA ARG A 68 9.86 7.84 15.49
C ARG A 68 8.91 8.37 14.42
N ILE A 69 9.07 7.88 13.20
CA ILE A 69 8.19 8.20 12.09
C ILE A 69 7.13 7.10 11.95
N PRO A 70 5.86 7.44 11.72
CA PRO A 70 4.83 6.44 11.49
C PRO A 70 5.18 5.62 10.26
N LYS A 71 5.19 4.29 10.41
CA LYS A 71 5.44 3.36 9.31
C LYS A 71 4.26 3.30 8.34
N GLY A 72 3.06 3.50 8.87
CA GLY A 72 1.83 3.40 8.13
C GLY A 72 0.86 4.53 8.42
N VAL A 73 0.22 5.03 7.37
CA VAL A 73 -0.83 6.05 7.43
C VAL A 73 -2.09 5.52 6.77
N LEU A 74 -3.23 5.68 7.44
CA LEU A 74 -4.53 5.31 6.93
C LEU A 74 -5.27 6.55 6.44
N LEU A 75 -5.55 6.64 5.15
CA LEU A 75 -6.42 7.66 4.57
C LEU A 75 -7.87 7.18 4.64
N VAL A 76 -8.69 7.89 5.39
CA VAL A 76 -10.10 7.57 5.59
C VAL A 76 -10.97 8.63 4.93
N GLY A 77 -12.00 8.23 4.22
CA GLY A 77 -12.95 9.19 3.64
C GLY A 77 -13.85 8.57 2.57
N PRO A 78 -14.94 9.25 2.18
CA PRO A 78 -15.85 8.78 1.16
C PRO A 78 -15.15 8.50 -0.18
N PRO A 79 -15.76 7.72 -1.08
CA PRO A 79 -15.22 7.55 -2.42
C PRO A 79 -15.17 8.90 -3.16
N GLY A 80 -14.17 9.08 -4.03
CA GLY A 80 -14.02 10.31 -4.83
C GLY A 80 -13.39 11.50 -4.11
N THR A 81 -12.97 11.39 -2.85
CA THR A 81 -12.32 12.49 -2.10
C THR A 81 -10.86 12.74 -2.48
N GLY A 82 -10.27 11.96 -3.39
CA GLY A 82 -8.90 12.18 -3.86
C GLY A 82 -7.80 11.49 -3.04
N LYS A 83 -8.12 10.48 -2.21
CA LYS A 83 -7.14 9.74 -1.40
C LYS A 83 -5.96 9.21 -2.24
N THR A 84 -6.25 8.57 -3.36
CA THR A 84 -5.24 8.05 -4.30
C THR A 84 -4.40 9.17 -4.92
N LEU A 85 -5.02 10.32 -5.24
CA LEU A 85 -4.32 11.48 -5.77
C LEU A 85 -3.40 12.11 -4.72
N LEU A 86 -3.85 12.21 -3.48
CA LEU A 86 -3.05 12.70 -2.36
C LEU A 86 -1.81 11.81 -2.13
N ALA A 87 -1.97 10.48 -2.13
CA ALA A 87 -0.85 9.55 -1.99
C ALA A 87 0.18 9.68 -3.13
N LYS A 88 -0.28 9.83 -4.38
CA LYS A 88 0.58 10.10 -5.53
C LYS A 88 1.32 11.43 -5.39
N ALA A 89 0.65 12.47 -4.88
CA ALA A 89 1.25 13.77 -4.67
C ALA A 89 2.33 13.73 -3.57
N ILE A 90 2.12 12.99 -2.48
CA ILE A 90 3.13 12.78 -1.44
C ILE A 90 4.39 12.15 -2.02
N ALA A 91 4.26 11.07 -2.81
CA ALA A 91 5.40 10.42 -3.44
C ALA A 91 6.11 11.34 -4.45
N GLY A 92 5.34 12.12 -5.22
CA GLY A 92 5.88 13.08 -6.17
C GLY A 92 6.63 14.24 -5.51
N GLU A 93 6.10 14.81 -4.42
CA GLU A 93 6.77 15.83 -3.63
C GLU A 93 8.05 15.30 -2.95
N ALA A 94 8.02 14.06 -2.49
CA ALA A 94 9.19 13.39 -1.92
C ALA A 94 10.20 12.94 -2.99
N ASN A 95 9.77 12.88 -4.27
CA ASN A 95 10.53 12.36 -5.41
C ASN A 95 11.05 10.92 -5.17
N VAL A 96 10.17 10.06 -4.64
CA VAL A 96 10.47 8.65 -4.38
C VAL A 96 9.62 7.73 -5.25
N PRO A 97 10.04 6.46 -5.47
CA PRO A 97 9.24 5.46 -6.13
C PRO A 97 7.88 5.27 -5.46
N PHE A 98 6.83 5.13 -6.28
CA PHE A 98 5.44 4.91 -5.84
C PHE A 98 4.97 3.54 -6.30
N PHE A 99 4.71 2.65 -5.34
CA PHE A 99 4.14 1.33 -5.56
C PHE A 99 2.64 1.38 -5.31
N PHE A 100 1.84 1.11 -6.33
CA PHE A 100 0.38 1.07 -6.24
C PHE A 100 -0.13 -0.37 -6.31
N ILE A 101 -1.02 -0.72 -5.41
CA ILE A 101 -1.77 -1.97 -5.43
C ILE A 101 -3.17 -1.76 -4.86
N SER A 102 -4.17 -2.48 -5.37
CA SER A 102 -5.49 -2.54 -4.75
C SER A 102 -5.54 -3.69 -3.74
N GLY A 103 -6.23 -3.50 -2.62
CA GLY A 103 -6.51 -4.57 -1.67
C GLY A 103 -7.22 -5.76 -2.32
N SER A 104 -8.04 -5.51 -3.33
CA SER A 104 -8.69 -6.57 -4.13
C SER A 104 -7.71 -7.44 -4.91
N ASP A 105 -6.54 -6.91 -5.28
CA ASP A 105 -5.49 -7.67 -5.99
C ASP A 105 -4.85 -8.76 -5.11
N PHE A 106 -5.02 -8.66 -3.80
CA PHE A 106 -4.56 -9.68 -2.85
C PHE A 106 -5.58 -10.79 -2.62
N VAL A 107 -6.86 -10.56 -2.97
CA VAL A 107 -7.93 -11.55 -2.79
C VAL A 107 -8.00 -12.43 -4.03
N GLU A 108 -7.60 -13.68 -3.90
CA GLU A 108 -7.60 -14.67 -4.99
C GLU A 108 -8.36 -15.93 -4.55
N LEU A 109 -8.70 -16.78 -5.53
CA LEU A 109 -9.37 -18.05 -5.26
C LEU A 109 -8.43 -19.13 -4.69
N PHE A 110 -7.12 -18.94 -4.85
CA PHE A 110 -6.12 -19.92 -4.43
C PHE A 110 -5.43 -19.49 -3.15
N VAL A 111 -5.46 -20.36 -2.15
CA VAL A 111 -4.85 -20.13 -0.84
C VAL A 111 -3.35 -19.86 -0.97
N GLY A 112 -2.89 -18.79 -0.32
CA GLY A 112 -1.47 -18.44 -0.26
C GLY A 112 -0.96 -17.53 -1.39
N VAL A 113 -1.73 -17.32 -2.45
CA VAL A 113 -1.33 -16.42 -3.56
C VAL A 113 -1.30 -14.97 -3.09
N GLY A 114 -2.32 -14.52 -2.35
CA GLY A 114 -2.35 -13.18 -1.77
C GLY A 114 -1.18 -12.92 -0.83
N ALA A 115 -0.90 -13.84 0.08
CA ALA A 115 0.24 -13.74 0.98
C ALA A 115 1.61 -13.71 0.24
N SER A 116 1.74 -14.44 -0.86
CA SER A 116 2.96 -14.38 -1.70
C SER A 116 3.11 -13.02 -2.36
N ARG A 117 2.02 -12.44 -2.90
CA ARG A 117 2.02 -11.10 -3.51
C ARG A 117 2.41 -10.01 -2.50
N VAL A 118 1.91 -10.12 -1.27
CA VAL A 118 2.32 -9.22 -0.17
C VAL A 118 3.83 -9.30 0.01
N ARG A 119 4.39 -10.49 0.23
CA ARG A 119 5.85 -10.67 0.42
C ARG A 119 6.67 -10.11 -0.74
N ASP A 120 6.26 -10.37 -1.98
CA ASP A 120 6.98 -9.91 -3.17
C ASP A 120 6.95 -8.38 -3.29
N MET A 121 5.80 -7.75 -3.01
CA MET A 121 5.66 -6.29 -2.99
C MET A 121 6.61 -5.67 -1.96
N PHE A 122 6.61 -6.19 -0.74
CA PHE A 122 7.48 -5.67 0.32
C PHE A 122 8.97 -5.89 0.03
N LYS A 123 9.32 -7.04 -0.56
CA LYS A 123 10.69 -7.34 -1.01
C LYS A 123 11.15 -6.36 -2.09
N GLU A 124 10.27 -6.02 -3.03
CA GLU A 124 10.58 -5.06 -4.08
C GLU A 124 10.69 -3.63 -3.53
N ALA A 125 9.81 -3.24 -2.60
CA ALA A 125 9.90 -1.96 -1.91
C ALA A 125 11.23 -1.81 -1.14
N LYS A 126 11.68 -2.85 -0.42
CA LYS A 126 12.97 -2.85 0.27
C LYS A 126 14.17 -2.62 -0.67
N ARG A 127 14.09 -3.11 -1.89
CA ARG A 127 15.14 -2.89 -2.91
C ARG A 127 15.16 -1.47 -3.46
N ASN A 128 14.03 -0.79 -3.41
CA ASN A 128 13.83 0.54 -3.98
C ASN A 128 13.66 1.63 -2.92
N ALA A 129 14.04 1.36 -1.68
CA ALA A 129 13.97 2.34 -0.60
C ALA A 129 14.96 3.52 -0.83
N PRO A 130 14.57 4.77 -0.54
CA PRO A 130 13.30 5.17 0.04
C PRO A 130 12.13 5.12 -0.96
N CYS A 131 10.97 4.65 -0.52
CA CYS A 131 9.79 4.54 -1.39
C CYS A 131 8.47 4.64 -0.60
N LEU A 132 7.38 4.82 -1.34
CA LEU A 132 6.02 4.82 -0.81
C LEU A 132 5.22 3.66 -1.40
N ILE A 133 4.61 2.86 -0.53
CA ILE A 133 3.65 1.82 -0.89
C ILE A 133 2.25 2.37 -0.66
N PHE A 134 1.38 2.32 -1.66
CA PHE A 134 -0.01 2.71 -1.52
C PHE A 134 -0.93 1.51 -1.76
N ILE A 135 -1.76 1.21 -0.77
CA ILE A 135 -2.74 0.12 -0.82
C ILE A 135 -4.14 0.75 -0.84
N ASP A 136 -4.78 0.75 -1.99
CA ASP A 136 -6.17 1.20 -2.10
C ASP A 136 -7.14 0.12 -1.64
N GLU A 137 -8.30 0.51 -1.12
CA GLU A 137 -9.36 -0.41 -0.69
C GLU A 137 -8.84 -1.49 0.29
N ILE A 138 -8.07 -1.08 1.31
CA ILE A 138 -7.47 -2.01 2.28
C ILE A 138 -8.52 -2.88 2.99
N ASP A 139 -9.76 -2.43 3.07
CA ASP A 139 -10.90 -3.18 3.63
C ASP A 139 -11.24 -4.45 2.86
N ALA A 140 -10.77 -4.62 1.61
CA ALA A 140 -10.90 -5.88 0.88
C ALA A 140 -10.16 -7.04 1.58
N VAL A 141 -9.02 -6.75 2.19
CA VAL A 141 -8.18 -7.74 2.92
C VAL A 141 -8.27 -7.56 4.43
N GLY A 142 -8.36 -6.32 4.89
CA GLY A 142 -8.27 -5.91 6.28
C GLY A 142 -9.55 -5.99 7.07
N ARG A 143 -10.59 -6.65 6.58
CA ARG A 143 -11.87 -6.76 7.26
C ARG A 143 -11.76 -7.63 8.51
N GLN A 144 -12.49 -7.23 9.58
CA GLN A 144 -12.64 -8.01 10.80
C GLN A 144 -13.09 -9.45 10.52
N ARG A 145 -12.59 -10.37 11.34
CA ARG A 145 -12.94 -11.80 11.28
C ARG A 145 -14.44 -11.98 11.50
N GLY A 146 -15.12 -12.50 10.50
CA GLY A 146 -16.52 -12.88 10.62
C GLY A 146 -16.65 -14.36 11.01
N THR A 147 -17.73 -14.72 11.70
CA THR A 147 -18.06 -16.12 12.06
C THR A 147 -18.56 -16.97 10.89
N GLY A 148 -18.24 -16.58 9.64
CA GLY A 148 -18.70 -17.23 8.42
C GLY A 148 -17.88 -18.50 8.10
N LEU A 149 -18.56 -19.62 7.92
CA LEU A 149 -18.02 -20.89 7.42
C LEU A 149 -17.83 -20.80 5.89
N GLY A 150 -16.61 -20.50 5.41
CA GLY A 150 -16.33 -20.52 3.97
C GLY A 150 -14.86 -20.32 3.63
N GLY A 151 -14.30 -21.09 2.69
CA GLY A 151 -12.89 -21.13 2.30
C GLY A 151 -12.27 -19.81 1.79
N GLY A 152 -13.10 -18.81 1.44
CA GLY A 152 -12.61 -17.47 1.08
C GLY A 152 -12.21 -16.61 2.29
N HIS A 153 -12.54 -17.04 3.51
CA HIS A 153 -12.12 -16.36 4.74
C HIS A 153 -10.68 -16.71 5.11
N ASP A 154 -10.28 -17.95 4.92
CA ASP A 154 -8.94 -18.43 5.29
C ASP A 154 -7.84 -17.73 4.47
N GLU A 155 -8.10 -17.50 3.19
CA GLU A 155 -7.15 -16.83 2.30
C GLU A 155 -6.95 -15.35 2.66
N ARG A 156 -8.07 -14.64 2.93
CA ARG A 156 -8.00 -13.23 3.36
C ARG A 156 -7.29 -13.10 4.70
N GLU A 157 -7.59 -13.97 5.64
CA GLU A 157 -6.94 -13.98 6.94
C GLU A 157 -5.43 -14.26 6.83
N GLN A 158 -5.04 -15.21 5.99
CA GLN A 158 -3.64 -15.51 5.72
C GLN A 158 -2.93 -14.33 5.08
N THR A 159 -3.58 -13.64 4.15
CA THR A 159 -3.05 -12.46 3.47
C THR A 159 -2.92 -11.28 4.44
N LEU A 160 -3.93 -11.05 5.28
CA LEU A 160 -3.88 -10.04 6.34
C LEU A 160 -2.74 -10.31 7.32
N ASN A 161 -2.63 -11.54 7.81
CA ASN A 161 -1.55 -11.93 8.73
C ASN A 161 -0.17 -11.74 8.10
N GLN A 162 -0.01 -12.03 6.80
CA GLN A 162 1.23 -11.76 6.09
C GLN A 162 1.51 -10.26 5.99
N LEU A 163 0.50 -9.43 5.69
CA LEU A 163 0.64 -7.97 5.65
C LEU A 163 1.11 -7.43 7.01
N LEU A 164 0.49 -7.86 8.09
CA LEU A 164 0.87 -7.47 9.45
C LEU A 164 2.31 -7.91 9.78
N THR A 165 2.69 -9.12 9.40
CA THR A 165 4.05 -9.64 9.59
C THR A 165 5.08 -8.83 8.84
N GLU A 166 4.80 -8.47 7.58
CA GLU A 166 5.72 -7.64 6.80
C GLU A 166 5.85 -6.23 7.38
N MET A 167 4.74 -5.63 7.83
CA MET A 167 4.76 -4.31 8.49
C MET A 167 5.56 -4.33 9.80
N ASP A 168 5.40 -5.37 10.61
CA ASP A 168 6.15 -5.54 11.86
C ASP A 168 7.64 -5.83 11.60
N GLY A 169 7.95 -6.48 10.48
CA GLY A 169 9.30 -6.82 10.03
C GLY A 169 10.12 -5.66 9.47
N PHE A 170 9.54 -4.47 9.32
CA PHE A 170 10.31 -3.28 8.96
C PHE A 170 11.06 -2.71 10.16
N GLY A 171 12.33 -2.40 9.97
CA GLY A 171 13.08 -1.53 10.87
C GLY A 171 12.45 -0.12 10.90
N GLU A 172 12.65 0.58 12.01
CA GLU A 172 12.05 1.93 12.21
C GLU A 172 12.50 2.96 11.16
N ASN A 173 13.57 2.69 10.39
CA ASN A 173 14.20 3.68 9.51
C ASN A 173 14.57 3.13 8.11
N GLU A 174 13.88 2.12 7.61
CA GLU A 174 14.14 1.57 6.27
C GLU A 174 13.79 2.52 5.11
N GLY A 175 13.22 3.70 5.40
CA GLY A 175 12.86 4.68 4.39
C GLY A 175 11.60 4.28 3.61
N ILE A 176 10.78 3.38 4.13
CA ILE A 176 9.54 2.91 3.50
C ILE A 176 8.36 3.42 4.31
N ILE A 177 7.43 4.08 3.63
CA ILE A 177 6.13 4.47 4.19
C ILE A 177 5.02 3.71 3.47
N ILE A 178 4.08 3.19 4.25
CA ILE A 178 2.90 2.52 3.73
C ILE A 178 1.70 3.44 3.94
N ILE A 179 1.01 3.79 2.87
CA ILE A 179 -0.26 4.51 2.96
C ILE A 179 -1.37 3.56 2.51
N ALA A 180 -2.36 3.36 3.35
CA ALA A 180 -3.56 2.62 2.97
C ALA A 180 -4.75 3.57 2.84
N ALA A 181 -5.70 3.24 1.97
CA ALA A 181 -6.94 3.99 1.84
C ALA A 181 -8.15 3.09 2.06
N THR A 182 -9.17 3.62 2.74
CA THR A 182 -10.45 2.96 2.91
C THR A 182 -11.61 3.95 2.93
N ASN A 183 -12.75 3.49 2.47
CA ASN A 183 -14.03 4.21 2.62
C ASN A 183 -14.81 3.71 3.84
N ARG A 184 -14.35 2.63 4.47
CA ARG A 184 -15.07 1.91 5.54
C ARG A 184 -14.12 1.55 6.69
N PRO A 185 -13.70 2.54 7.50
CA PRO A 185 -12.81 2.28 8.63
C PRO A 185 -13.44 1.39 9.70
N ASP A 186 -14.77 1.38 9.79
CA ASP A 186 -15.58 0.62 10.74
C ASP A 186 -15.44 -0.91 10.60
N VAL A 187 -15.09 -1.39 9.41
CA VAL A 187 -14.97 -2.83 9.13
C VAL A 187 -13.55 -3.37 9.28
N LEU A 188 -12.56 -2.49 9.50
CA LEU A 188 -11.15 -2.88 9.58
C LEU A 188 -10.85 -3.67 10.86
N ASP A 189 -9.96 -4.66 10.72
CA ASP A 189 -9.44 -5.41 11.87
C ASP A 189 -8.61 -4.45 12.76
N PRO A 190 -8.90 -4.39 14.08
CA PRO A 190 -8.16 -3.54 15.02
C PRO A 190 -6.66 -3.80 15.04
N ALA A 191 -6.21 -4.99 14.61
CA ALA A 191 -4.80 -5.33 14.51
C ALA A 191 -4.05 -4.44 13.50
N LEU A 192 -4.73 -3.92 12.47
CA LEU A 192 -4.14 -2.98 11.50
C LEU A 192 -3.85 -1.61 12.11
N LEU A 193 -4.64 -1.21 13.11
CA LEU A 193 -4.58 0.13 13.72
C LEU A 193 -3.66 0.20 14.95
N ARG A 194 -2.92 -0.88 15.23
CA ARG A 194 -1.99 -0.91 16.37
C ARG A 194 -0.75 -0.04 16.09
N PRO A 195 -0.11 0.49 17.16
CA PRO A 195 1.15 1.21 17.05
C PRO A 195 2.21 0.42 16.26
N GLY A 196 2.91 1.11 15.35
CA GLY A 196 3.90 0.50 14.45
C GLY A 196 3.31 -0.06 13.15
N ARG A 197 1.99 0.09 12.94
CA ARG A 197 1.26 -0.27 11.72
C ARG A 197 0.58 0.99 11.16
N PHE A 198 -0.74 0.98 10.94
CA PHE A 198 -1.48 2.19 10.56
C PHE A 198 -1.90 2.97 11.81
N ASP A 199 -0.94 3.51 12.51
CA ASP A 199 -1.13 4.23 13.76
C ASP A 199 -1.51 5.70 13.58
N ARG A 200 -1.31 6.26 12.38
CA ARG A 200 -1.79 7.59 12.00
C ARG A 200 -2.97 7.47 11.04
N GLN A 201 -4.06 8.18 11.35
CA GLN A 201 -5.23 8.27 10.49
C GLN A 201 -5.41 9.70 10.02
N VAL A 202 -5.56 9.89 8.71
CA VAL A 202 -5.84 11.18 8.07
C VAL A 202 -7.22 11.09 7.41
N THR A 203 -8.14 11.95 7.84
CA THR A 203 -9.49 11.99 7.30
C THR A 203 -9.52 12.91 6.09
N VAL A 204 -9.79 12.35 4.91
CA VAL A 204 -9.89 13.10 3.66
C VAL A 204 -11.35 13.44 3.40
N SER A 205 -11.71 14.69 3.66
CA SER A 205 -13.06 15.22 3.53
C SER A 205 -13.49 15.37 2.06
N LEU A 206 -14.79 15.43 1.82
CA LEU A 206 -15.29 15.83 0.50
C LEU A 206 -14.80 17.25 0.21
N PRO A 207 -14.35 17.55 -1.03
CA PRO A 207 -14.02 18.90 -1.40
C PRO A 207 -15.23 19.80 -1.15
N LEU A 208 -15.04 20.82 -0.34
CA LEU A 208 -16.06 21.84 -0.08
C LEU A 208 -16.56 22.33 -1.42
N SER A 209 -17.86 22.24 -1.61
CA SER A 209 -18.59 22.35 -2.87
C SER A 209 -18.04 23.39 -3.84
N LEU A 210 -18.20 23.14 -5.13
CA LEU A 210 -17.90 23.98 -6.31
C LEU A 210 -18.28 25.47 -6.21
N ILE A 211 -18.93 25.91 -5.12
CA ILE A 211 -19.31 27.31 -4.85
C ILE A 211 -18.09 28.19 -4.51
N HIS A 212 -16.98 27.63 -4.08
CA HIS A 212 -15.74 28.38 -3.81
C HIS A 212 -14.69 28.32 -4.91
N ILE A 213 -15.02 27.77 -6.08
CA ILE A 213 -14.12 27.75 -7.26
C ILE A 213 -14.33 28.98 -8.14
N SER A 214 -15.30 29.85 -7.84
CA SER A 214 -15.66 31.02 -8.65
C SER A 214 -15.39 32.38 -7.99
N GLU A 215 -14.43 32.47 -7.10
CA GLU A 215 -13.85 33.76 -6.67
C GLU A 215 -12.36 33.83 -6.94
#